data_b58cedbc729ff7395af257172c062c05
#
_entry.id   b58cedbc729ff7395af257172c062c05
#
_cell.length_a   1.000
_cell.length_b   1.000
_cell.length_c   1.000
_cell.angle_alpha   90.00
_cell.angle_beta   90.00
_cell.angle_gamma   90.00
#
_symmetry.space_group_name_H-M   'P 1'
#
loop_
_entity.id
_entity.type
_entity.pdbx_description
1 polymer ?
#
loop_
_entity_poly.entity_id
_entity_poly.type
_entity_poly.pdbx_seq_one_letter_code
_entity_poly.pdbx_strand_id
1 'polypeptide(L)'
;MARAAAHSPAVFCYNLRNEPFVPGQARAPGDWLAGELGGFSYVQAITLDPAGRPRSEIARAWVRRLRTVIRSEDARALITVGLLPETRPTDSFFGFDPAVMAEELDFLSVHLYPRAQKPEEARAVLQACTTAKPLVVEEIFPLAMAPAPLMTFVRTHCHRVAGWLSFYWGQPPEELARGTTQAEAWTHDWLVRWQLLSRDCGR
;
A
#
# COMPACT_ATOMS: atom_id res chain seq x y z
N MET A 1 13.21 7.69 -15.05
CA MET A 1 13.40 7.44 -13.60
C MET A 1 14.25 6.20 -13.37
N ALA A 2 13.88 4.99 -13.79
CA ALA A 2 14.66 3.77 -13.54
C ALA A 2 16.12 3.88 -13.97
N ARG A 3 16.42 4.34 -15.19
CA ARG A 3 17.80 4.57 -15.66
C ARG A 3 18.61 5.49 -14.74
N ALA A 4 18.02 6.55 -14.23
CA ALA A 4 18.71 7.51 -13.36
C ALA A 4 18.97 6.97 -11.94
N ALA A 5 18.20 5.97 -11.51
CA ALA A 5 18.23 5.41 -10.17
C ALA A 5 18.88 4.02 -10.10
N ALA A 6 19.16 3.39 -11.25
CA ALA A 6 19.57 1.98 -11.37
C ALA A 6 20.82 1.56 -10.55
N HIS A 7 21.66 2.50 -10.18
CA HIS A 7 22.89 2.22 -9.42
C HIS A 7 22.89 2.87 -8.03
N SER A 8 21.78 3.49 -7.63
CA SER A 8 21.69 4.15 -6.34
C SER A 8 21.43 3.13 -5.23
N PRO A 9 22.30 3.02 -4.21
CA PRO A 9 22.04 2.15 -3.06
C PRO A 9 20.90 2.68 -2.16
N ALA A 10 20.45 3.91 -2.39
CA ALA A 10 19.34 4.50 -1.66
C ALA A 10 17.96 4.08 -2.20
N VAL A 11 17.90 3.45 -3.36
CA VAL A 11 16.64 2.96 -3.94
C VAL A 11 16.41 1.53 -3.47
N PHE A 12 15.40 1.35 -2.63
CA PHE A 12 14.98 0.03 -2.14
C PHE A 12 14.14 -0.71 -3.20
N CYS A 13 13.12 -0.06 -3.73
CA CYS A 13 12.22 -0.64 -4.72
C CYS A 13 11.55 0.43 -5.59
N TYR A 14 10.92 -0.03 -6.67
CA TYR A 14 10.00 0.77 -7.46
C TYR A 14 8.57 0.34 -7.13
N ASN A 15 7.81 1.21 -6.49
CA ASN A 15 6.37 1.08 -6.39
C ASN A 15 5.76 1.65 -7.66
N LEU A 16 5.10 0.82 -8.45
CA LEU A 16 4.60 1.20 -9.77
C LEU A 16 3.50 2.24 -9.69
N ARG A 17 2.68 2.18 -8.65
CA ARG A 17 1.58 3.11 -8.43
C ARG A 17 0.99 2.99 -7.03
N ASN A 18 0.61 4.14 -6.48
CA ASN A 18 -0.23 4.22 -5.28
C ASN A 18 -1.68 3.88 -5.64
N GLU A 19 -2.22 2.85 -5.01
CA GLU A 19 -3.63 2.45 -5.03
C GLU A 19 -4.28 2.39 -6.42
N PRO A 20 -3.68 1.69 -7.40
CA PRO A 20 -4.28 1.58 -8.72
C PRO A 20 -5.54 0.71 -8.71
N PHE A 21 -6.45 1.00 -9.64
CA PHE A 21 -7.60 0.15 -9.84
C PHE A 21 -7.94 -0.06 -11.33
N VAL A 22 -8.63 -1.16 -11.61
CA VAL A 22 -9.30 -1.42 -12.87
C VAL A 22 -10.80 -1.27 -12.64
N PRO A 23 -11.53 -0.41 -13.37
CA PRO A 23 -12.97 -0.27 -13.20
C PRO A 23 -13.70 -1.57 -13.53
N GLY A 24 -14.82 -1.85 -12.84
CA GLY A 24 -15.66 -3.03 -13.10
C GLY A 24 -16.46 -2.93 -14.39
N GLN A 25 -16.67 -1.70 -14.89
CA GLN A 25 -17.39 -1.38 -16.13
C GLN A 25 -16.77 -0.16 -16.80
N ALA A 26 -17.10 0.06 -18.06
CA ALA A 26 -16.63 1.24 -18.80
C ALA A 26 -17.05 2.54 -18.13
N ARG A 27 -16.16 3.51 -18.13
CA ARG A 27 -16.31 4.87 -17.61
C ARG A 27 -16.29 5.87 -18.75
N ALA A 28 -16.85 7.04 -18.54
CA ALA A 28 -16.82 8.12 -19.54
C ALA A 28 -15.37 8.58 -19.81
N PRO A 29 -15.06 9.08 -21.00
CA PRO A 29 -13.71 9.57 -21.34
C PRO A 29 -13.15 10.65 -20.41
N GLY A 30 -14.00 11.41 -19.71
CA GLY A 30 -13.59 12.40 -18.72
C GLY A 30 -13.30 11.84 -17.32
N ASP A 31 -13.60 10.58 -17.04
CA ASP A 31 -13.51 9.97 -15.70
C ASP A 31 -12.09 9.50 -15.31
N TRP A 32 -11.07 9.99 -16.01
CA TRP A 32 -9.67 9.71 -15.62
C TRP A 32 -9.33 10.32 -14.27
N LEU A 33 -9.88 11.49 -13.97
CA LEU A 33 -9.56 12.21 -12.74
C LEU A 33 -10.44 11.66 -11.62
N ALA A 34 -9.82 10.98 -10.67
CA ALA A 34 -10.50 10.46 -9.49
C ALA A 34 -10.83 11.57 -8.49
N GLY A 35 -10.09 12.69 -8.52
CA GLY A 35 -10.29 13.81 -7.63
C GLY A 35 -9.16 14.83 -7.69
N GLU A 36 -9.23 15.77 -6.78
CA GLU A 36 -8.22 16.81 -6.58
C GLU A 36 -7.86 16.88 -5.10
N LEU A 37 -6.59 16.98 -4.80
CA LEU A 37 -6.07 17.16 -3.45
C LEU A 37 -4.97 18.22 -3.46
N GLY A 38 -5.16 19.29 -2.70
CA GLY A 38 -4.17 20.35 -2.58
C GLY A 38 -3.85 21.06 -3.90
N GLY A 39 -4.81 21.18 -4.82
CA GLY A 39 -4.63 21.77 -6.15
C GLY A 39 -4.01 20.83 -7.18
N PHE A 40 -3.82 19.54 -6.86
CA PHE A 40 -3.29 18.53 -7.77
C PHE A 40 -4.33 17.48 -8.11
N SER A 41 -4.56 17.25 -9.39
CA SER A 41 -5.37 16.15 -9.88
C SER A 41 -4.61 14.83 -9.79
N TYR A 42 -5.29 13.76 -9.43
CA TYR A 42 -4.70 12.43 -9.38
C TYR A 42 -5.54 11.41 -10.14
N VAL A 43 -4.89 10.40 -10.67
CA VAL A 43 -5.50 9.31 -11.43
C VAL A 43 -5.08 7.98 -10.80
N GLN A 44 -6.04 7.16 -10.40
CA GLN A 44 -5.79 5.81 -9.90
C GLN A 44 -6.20 4.73 -10.92
N ALA A 45 -7.18 5.02 -11.79
CA ALA A 45 -7.59 4.09 -12.84
C ALA A 45 -6.44 3.84 -13.84
N ILE A 46 -6.19 2.57 -14.18
CA ILE A 46 -5.20 2.20 -15.19
C ILE A 46 -5.82 2.01 -16.58
N THR A 47 -7.13 2.01 -16.68
CA THR A 47 -7.93 2.05 -17.91
C THR A 47 -9.27 2.69 -17.60
N LEU A 48 -9.95 3.22 -18.63
CA LEU A 48 -11.35 3.65 -18.50
C LEU A 48 -12.34 2.56 -18.93
N ASP A 49 -11.91 1.65 -19.79
CA ASP A 49 -12.75 0.57 -20.30
C ASP A 49 -12.03 -0.78 -20.22
N PRO A 50 -12.57 -1.74 -19.46
CA PRO A 50 -12.05 -3.10 -19.45
C PRO A 50 -12.29 -3.85 -20.77
N ALA A 51 -13.22 -3.38 -21.64
CA ALA A 51 -13.55 -4.00 -22.91
C ALA A 51 -13.87 -5.52 -22.79
N GLY A 52 -14.62 -5.88 -21.74
CA GLY A 52 -15.00 -7.27 -21.45
C GLY A 52 -13.88 -8.19 -20.93
N ARG A 53 -12.68 -7.68 -20.76
CA ARG A 53 -11.55 -8.46 -20.19
C ARG A 53 -11.67 -8.58 -18.67
N PRO A 54 -11.22 -9.71 -18.09
CA PRO A 54 -11.10 -9.83 -16.64
C PRO A 54 -10.21 -8.72 -16.05
N ARG A 55 -10.63 -8.14 -14.93
CA ARG A 55 -9.89 -7.04 -14.28
C ARG A 55 -8.46 -7.46 -13.89
N SER A 56 -8.29 -8.69 -13.41
CA SER A 56 -6.99 -9.23 -13.02
C SER A 56 -6.04 -9.42 -14.20
N GLU A 57 -6.54 -9.74 -15.38
CA GLU A 57 -5.72 -9.83 -16.59
C GLU A 57 -5.22 -8.45 -17.04
N ILE A 58 -6.07 -7.42 -16.95
CA ILE A 58 -5.68 -6.04 -17.25
C ILE A 58 -4.59 -5.58 -16.27
N ALA A 59 -4.80 -5.77 -14.96
CA ALA A 59 -3.82 -5.42 -13.95
C ALA A 59 -2.49 -6.16 -14.17
N ARG A 60 -2.54 -7.46 -14.41
CA ARG A 60 -1.36 -8.30 -14.71
C ARG A 60 -0.60 -7.81 -15.93
N ALA A 61 -1.29 -7.53 -17.03
CA ALA A 61 -0.67 -7.05 -18.25
C ALA A 61 0.02 -5.69 -18.05
N TRP A 62 -0.62 -4.78 -17.29
CA TRP A 62 -0.07 -3.48 -16.96
C TRP A 62 1.19 -3.61 -16.09
N VAL A 63 1.16 -4.40 -15.01
CA VAL A 63 2.32 -4.65 -14.16
C VAL A 63 3.47 -5.26 -14.97
N ARG A 64 3.20 -6.31 -15.76
CA ARG A 64 4.21 -6.99 -16.56
C ARG A 64 4.90 -6.05 -17.53
N ARG A 65 4.16 -5.17 -18.19
CA ARG A 65 4.73 -4.19 -19.13
C ARG A 65 5.67 -3.21 -18.42
N LEU A 66 5.25 -2.65 -17.31
CA LEU A 66 6.09 -1.71 -16.53
C LEU A 66 7.32 -2.41 -15.95
N ARG A 67 7.14 -3.61 -15.39
CA ARG A 67 8.24 -4.44 -14.88
C ARG A 67 9.29 -4.71 -15.96
N THR A 68 8.87 -5.08 -17.16
CA THR A 68 9.78 -5.35 -18.28
C THR A 68 10.63 -4.12 -18.60
N VAL A 69 10.01 -2.93 -18.68
CA VAL A 69 10.73 -1.68 -18.97
C VAL A 69 11.68 -1.29 -17.82
N ILE A 70 11.25 -1.43 -16.56
CA ILE A 70 12.13 -1.12 -15.42
C ILE A 70 13.32 -2.09 -15.40
N ARG A 71 13.10 -3.37 -15.58
CA ARG A 71 14.15 -4.41 -15.59
C ARG A 71 15.16 -4.26 -16.72
N SER A 72 14.77 -3.67 -17.84
CA SER A 72 15.72 -3.38 -18.92
C SER A 72 16.70 -2.25 -18.58
N GLU A 73 16.34 -1.38 -17.64
CA GLU A 73 17.19 -0.28 -17.17
C GLU A 73 17.86 -0.60 -15.83
N ASP A 74 17.20 -1.39 -14.98
CA ASP A 74 17.67 -1.82 -13.66
C ASP A 74 17.32 -3.29 -13.41
N ALA A 75 18.22 -4.18 -13.77
CA ALA A 75 18.02 -5.63 -13.67
C ALA A 75 17.83 -6.13 -12.23
N ARG A 76 18.28 -5.38 -11.24
CA ARG A 76 18.22 -5.74 -9.81
C ARG A 76 17.05 -5.10 -9.07
N ALA A 77 16.27 -4.25 -9.75
CA ALA A 77 15.15 -3.54 -9.15
C ALA A 77 14.20 -4.49 -8.43
N LEU A 78 13.84 -4.17 -7.20
CA LEU A 78 12.66 -4.74 -6.57
C LEU A 78 11.44 -3.94 -7.01
N ILE A 79 10.36 -4.62 -7.39
CA ILE A 79 9.18 -4.01 -7.98
C ILE A 79 7.94 -4.47 -7.24
N THR A 80 7.12 -3.50 -6.84
CA THR A 80 5.84 -3.72 -6.17
C THR A 80 4.76 -2.76 -6.69
N VAL A 81 3.56 -2.88 -6.13
CA VAL A 81 2.40 -1.99 -6.33
C VAL A 81 1.73 -1.78 -4.99
N GLY A 82 1.45 -0.55 -4.62
CA GLY A 82 0.68 -0.22 -3.42
C GLY A 82 -0.78 -0.61 -3.55
N LEU A 83 -1.14 -1.80 -3.06
CA LEU A 83 -2.47 -2.37 -3.20
C LEU A 83 -3.46 -1.72 -2.24
N LEU A 84 -4.58 -1.26 -2.77
CA LEU A 84 -5.73 -0.82 -1.97
C LEU A 84 -6.73 -1.97 -1.84
N PRO A 85 -6.85 -2.59 -0.66
CA PRO A 85 -7.88 -3.58 -0.43
C PRO A 85 -9.24 -2.91 -0.26
N GLU A 86 -10.21 -3.26 -1.10
CA GLU A 86 -11.61 -2.89 -0.88
C GLU A 86 -12.25 -3.85 0.11
N THR A 87 -13.10 -3.34 0.96
CA THR A 87 -13.83 -4.14 1.95
C THR A 87 -15.09 -4.80 1.40
N ARG A 88 -15.48 -4.48 0.16
CA ARG A 88 -16.64 -5.09 -0.49
C ARG A 88 -16.24 -6.41 -1.14
N PRO A 89 -16.96 -7.51 -0.89
CA PRO A 89 -16.62 -8.82 -1.42
C PRO A 89 -16.49 -8.89 -2.95
N THR A 90 -17.21 -8.00 -3.66
CA THR A 90 -17.27 -7.99 -5.13
C THR A 90 -16.15 -7.19 -5.79
N ASP A 91 -15.40 -6.40 -5.03
CA ASP A 91 -14.41 -5.45 -5.56
C ASP A 91 -13.03 -5.57 -4.87
N SER A 92 -12.77 -6.71 -4.23
CA SER A 92 -11.50 -6.92 -3.52
C SER A 92 -10.31 -6.58 -4.40
N PHE A 93 -9.41 -5.73 -3.87
CA PHE A 93 -8.18 -5.29 -4.52
C PHE A 93 -8.38 -4.64 -5.90
N PHE A 94 -9.60 -4.26 -6.27
CA PHE A 94 -9.89 -3.52 -7.51
C PHE A 94 -9.26 -4.11 -8.77
N GLY A 95 -9.21 -5.44 -8.86
CA GLY A 95 -8.59 -6.16 -9.97
C GLY A 95 -7.11 -6.50 -9.79
N PHE A 96 -6.46 -5.98 -8.76
CA PHE A 96 -5.09 -6.35 -8.40
C PHE A 96 -5.07 -7.52 -7.42
N ASP A 97 -5.61 -8.66 -7.84
CA ASP A 97 -5.66 -9.89 -7.06
C ASP A 97 -4.27 -10.28 -6.54
N PRO A 98 -4.06 -10.43 -5.21
CA PRO A 98 -2.76 -10.74 -4.64
C PRO A 98 -2.10 -12.00 -5.19
N ALA A 99 -2.87 -13.06 -5.45
CA ALA A 99 -2.33 -14.31 -5.99
C ALA A 99 -1.81 -14.11 -7.42
N VAL A 100 -2.54 -13.34 -8.25
CA VAL A 100 -2.12 -12.99 -9.61
C VAL A 100 -0.93 -12.03 -9.59
N MET A 101 -0.94 -11.05 -8.70
CA MET A 101 0.15 -10.07 -8.58
C MET A 101 1.45 -10.71 -8.07
N ALA A 102 1.37 -11.72 -7.22
CA ALA A 102 2.54 -12.45 -6.73
C ALA A 102 3.36 -13.13 -7.84
N GLU A 103 2.76 -13.42 -9.00
CA GLU A 103 3.48 -13.97 -10.16
C GLU A 103 4.35 -12.91 -10.86
N GLU A 104 3.99 -11.64 -10.76
CA GLU A 104 4.63 -10.56 -11.50
C GLU A 104 5.50 -9.66 -10.61
N LEU A 105 5.23 -9.58 -9.31
CA LEU A 105 5.92 -8.71 -8.35
C LEU A 105 7.01 -9.45 -7.58
N ASP A 106 7.98 -8.70 -7.08
CA ASP A 106 9.05 -9.25 -6.24
C ASP A 106 8.56 -9.47 -4.80
N PHE A 107 7.69 -8.60 -4.32
CA PHE A 107 6.97 -8.72 -3.07
C PHE A 107 5.59 -8.05 -3.19
N LEU A 108 4.65 -8.42 -2.34
CA LEU A 108 3.36 -7.73 -2.26
C LEU A 108 3.46 -6.57 -1.28
N SER A 109 2.84 -5.45 -1.63
CA SER A 109 2.66 -4.32 -0.74
C SER A 109 1.19 -3.95 -0.63
N VAL A 110 0.70 -3.66 0.57
CA VAL A 110 -0.70 -3.36 0.82
C VAL A 110 -0.84 -2.19 1.77
N HIS A 111 -1.84 -1.34 1.52
CA HIS A 111 -2.27 -0.30 2.44
C HIS A 111 -3.29 -0.88 3.42
N LEU A 112 -3.09 -0.68 4.70
CA LEU A 112 -3.92 -1.31 5.72
C LEU A 112 -4.27 -0.31 6.81
N TYR A 113 -5.54 0.05 6.88
CA TYR A 113 -6.08 0.95 7.89
C TYR A 113 -7.16 0.25 8.72
N PRO A 114 -6.77 -0.58 9.72
CA PRO A 114 -7.72 -1.35 10.52
C PRO A 114 -8.76 -0.45 11.20
N ARG A 115 -10.02 -0.88 11.16
CA ARG A 115 -11.12 -0.22 11.84
C ARG A 115 -11.36 -0.88 13.21
N ALA A 116 -11.53 -0.06 14.26
CA ALA A 116 -11.70 -0.56 15.63
C ALA A 116 -12.89 -1.51 15.76
N GLN A 117 -14.00 -1.23 15.03
CA GLN A 117 -15.23 -2.02 15.08
C GLN A 117 -15.19 -3.27 14.20
N LYS A 118 -14.20 -3.39 13.30
CA LYS A 118 -14.11 -4.45 12.28
C LYS A 118 -12.66 -4.89 12.02
N PRO A 119 -11.90 -5.25 13.05
CA PRO A 119 -10.50 -5.65 12.88
C PRO A 119 -10.35 -6.95 12.06
N GLU A 120 -11.41 -7.74 11.94
CA GLU A 120 -11.44 -8.95 11.11
C GLU A 120 -11.28 -8.65 9.61
N GLU A 121 -11.71 -7.47 9.13
CA GLU A 121 -11.51 -7.08 7.74
C GLU A 121 -10.01 -6.93 7.43
N ALA A 122 -9.25 -6.28 8.31
CA ALA A 122 -7.81 -6.15 8.15
C ALA A 122 -7.09 -7.51 8.22
N ARG A 123 -7.56 -8.42 9.08
CA ARG A 123 -7.05 -9.81 9.12
C ARG A 123 -7.33 -10.58 7.83
N ALA A 124 -8.53 -10.38 7.25
CA ALA A 124 -8.89 -11.00 5.97
C ALA A 124 -7.99 -10.49 4.83
N VAL A 125 -7.64 -9.21 4.83
CA VAL A 125 -6.69 -8.62 3.86
C VAL A 125 -5.31 -9.28 3.99
N LEU A 126 -4.76 -9.37 5.20
CA LEU A 126 -3.47 -10.05 5.43
C LEU A 126 -3.51 -11.51 4.99
N GLN A 127 -4.62 -12.20 5.22
CA GLN A 127 -4.81 -13.59 4.78
C GLN A 127 -4.85 -13.68 3.24
N ALA A 128 -5.57 -12.78 2.56
CA ALA A 128 -5.63 -12.75 1.09
C ALA A 128 -4.27 -12.45 0.45
N CYS A 129 -3.42 -11.66 1.11
CA CYS A 129 -2.06 -11.36 0.68
C CYS A 129 -1.03 -12.44 1.07
N THR A 130 -1.43 -13.53 1.73
CA THR A 130 -0.52 -14.64 2.07
C THR A 130 -0.24 -15.47 0.82
N THR A 131 0.93 -15.29 0.24
CA THR A 131 1.41 -15.96 -0.98
C THR A 131 2.82 -16.48 -0.77
N ALA A 132 3.45 -17.01 -1.83
CA ALA A 132 4.87 -17.37 -1.80
C ALA A 132 5.83 -16.16 -1.79
N LYS A 133 5.30 -14.94 -1.95
CA LYS A 133 6.10 -13.71 -1.92
C LYS A 133 6.06 -13.06 -0.55
N PRO A 134 7.13 -12.33 -0.17
CA PRO A 134 7.09 -11.50 1.02
C PRO A 134 5.92 -10.49 0.96
N LEU A 135 5.33 -10.19 2.10
CA LEU A 135 4.31 -9.16 2.25
C LEU A 135 4.87 -7.98 3.02
N VAL A 136 4.65 -6.78 2.50
CA VAL A 136 4.93 -5.52 3.20
C VAL A 136 3.61 -4.78 3.39
N VAL A 137 3.32 -4.31 4.59
CA VAL A 137 2.29 -3.30 4.82
C VAL A 137 2.97 -1.95 4.68
N GLU A 138 2.81 -1.32 3.52
CA GLU A 138 3.54 -0.09 3.18
C GLU A 138 2.83 1.20 3.63
N GLU A 139 1.57 1.09 4.03
CA GLU A 139 0.85 2.18 4.67
C GLU A 139 0.03 1.64 5.83
N ILE A 140 0.31 2.15 7.03
CA ILE A 140 -0.52 1.95 8.21
C ILE A 140 -0.46 3.20 9.09
N PHE A 141 -1.62 3.66 9.57
CA PHE A 141 -1.72 4.80 10.46
C PHE A 141 -3.02 4.75 11.28
N PRO A 142 -3.11 5.32 12.48
CA PRO A 142 -4.29 5.25 13.34
C PRO A 142 -5.43 6.19 12.88
N LEU A 143 -5.96 5.97 11.65
CA LEU A 143 -7.08 6.74 11.11
C LEU A 143 -8.44 6.34 11.69
N ALA A 144 -8.64 5.04 11.93
CA ALA A 144 -9.94 4.49 12.35
C ALA A 144 -9.81 3.51 13.52
N MET A 145 -8.64 3.44 14.12
CA MET A 145 -8.33 2.67 15.33
C MET A 145 -7.30 3.44 16.16
N ALA A 146 -7.49 3.51 17.47
CA ALA A 146 -6.56 4.22 18.35
C ALA A 146 -5.13 3.63 18.29
N PRO A 147 -4.07 4.45 18.58
CA PRO A 147 -2.68 4.01 18.48
C PRO A 147 -2.35 2.73 19.24
N ALA A 148 -2.81 2.60 20.50
CA ALA A 148 -2.49 1.45 21.32
C ALA A 148 -3.07 0.12 20.80
N PRO A 149 -4.39 0.00 20.50
CA PRO A 149 -4.93 -1.22 19.90
C PRO A 149 -4.38 -1.48 18.48
N LEU A 150 -4.10 -0.44 17.69
CA LEU A 150 -3.47 -0.61 16.38
C LEU A 150 -2.06 -1.19 16.51
N MET A 151 -1.28 -0.73 17.48
CA MET A 151 0.04 -1.27 17.77
C MET A 151 -0.03 -2.75 18.22
N THR A 152 -1.05 -3.11 19.00
CA THR A 152 -1.31 -4.49 19.37
C THR A 152 -1.62 -5.34 18.13
N PHE A 153 -2.42 -4.82 17.20
CA PHE A 153 -2.69 -5.48 15.92
C PHE A 153 -1.39 -5.72 15.14
N VAL A 154 -0.53 -4.71 14.99
CA VAL A 154 0.76 -4.83 14.30
C VAL A 154 1.62 -5.92 14.94
N ARG A 155 1.84 -5.88 16.26
CA ARG A 155 2.64 -6.88 17.00
C ARG A 155 2.11 -8.31 16.81
N THR A 156 0.80 -8.48 16.85
CA THR A 156 0.17 -9.78 16.65
C THR A 156 0.45 -10.38 15.28
N HIS A 157 0.66 -9.54 14.27
CA HIS A 157 0.82 -9.96 12.88
C HIS A 157 2.25 -9.82 12.33
N CYS A 158 3.23 -9.41 13.14
CA CYS A 158 4.63 -9.25 12.72
C CYS A 158 5.21 -10.49 12.03
N HIS A 159 4.85 -11.68 12.49
CA HIS A 159 5.36 -12.93 11.93
C HIS A 159 4.86 -13.24 10.50
N ARG A 160 3.83 -12.52 10.03
CA ARG A 160 3.23 -12.70 8.69
C ARG A 160 3.70 -11.66 7.69
N VAL A 161 4.32 -10.60 8.15
CA VAL A 161 4.63 -9.40 7.37
C VAL A 161 6.13 -9.16 7.42
N ALA A 162 6.75 -9.08 6.27
CA ALA A 162 8.19 -8.86 6.14
C ALA A 162 8.61 -7.41 6.47
N GLY A 163 7.69 -6.46 6.38
CA GLY A 163 7.96 -5.07 6.70
C GLY A 163 6.68 -4.27 6.96
N TRP A 164 6.77 -3.30 7.84
CA TRP A 164 5.71 -2.35 8.17
C TRP A 164 6.23 -0.93 7.99
N LEU A 165 5.50 -0.08 7.27
CA LEU A 165 5.82 1.33 7.04
C LEU A 165 4.66 2.19 7.56
N SER A 166 4.97 3.12 8.46
CA SER A 166 3.97 4.07 8.94
C SER A 166 3.69 5.13 7.89
N PHE A 167 2.41 5.39 7.63
CA PHE A 167 1.99 6.47 6.75
C PHE A 167 2.02 7.80 7.49
N TYR A 168 3.20 8.40 7.58
CA TYR A 168 3.37 9.70 8.19
C TYR A 168 4.59 10.45 7.62
N TRP A 169 4.36 11.68 7.25
CA TRP A 169 5.39 12.64 6.89
C TRP A 169 5.06 13.99 7.53
N GLY A 170 5.84 14.43 8.51
CA GLY A 170 5.56 15.67 9.24
C GLY A 170 6.53 15.89 10.39
N GLN A 171 6.05 16.54 11.42
CA GLN A 171 6.83 16.91 12.61
C GLN A 171 7.36 15.69 13.36
N PRO A 172 8.57 15.75 13.92
CA PRO A 172 9.11 14.68 14.76
C PRO A 172 8.33 14.58 16.09
N PRO A 173 8.43 13.45 16.81
CA PRO A 173 7.70 13.25 18.07
C PRO A 173 7.93 14.34 19.11
N GLU A 174 9.13 14.90 19.18
CA GLU A 174 9.51 15.92 20.15
C GLU A 174 8.79 17.25 19.93
N GLU A 175 8.45 17.56 18.70
CA GLU A 175 7.63 18.73 18.33
C GLU A 175 6.15 18.45 18.60
N LEU A 176 5.65 17.29 18.21
CA LEU A 176 4.27 16.87 18.46
C LEU A 176 3.94 16.78 19.95
N ALA A 177 4.91 16.46 20.81
CA ALA A 177 4.74 16.44 22.26
C ALA A 177 4.36 17.82 22.86
N ARG A 178 4.63 18.90 22.14
CA ARG A 178 4.29 20.28 22.53
C ARG A 178 2.99 20.76 21.91
N GLY A 179 2.40 19.92 21.04
CA GLY A 179 1.15 20.23 20.37
C GLY A 179 -0.02 20.34 21.34
N THR A 180 -1.04 21.08 20.94
CA THR A 180 -2.23 21.36 21.75
C THR A 180 -3.50 20.74 21.20
N THR A 181 -3.40 20.08 20.03
CA THR A 181 -4.53 19.44 19.38
C THR A 181 -4.57 17.94 19.65
N GLN A 182 -5.77 17.38 19.60
CA GLN A 182 -5.97 15.93 19.72
C GLN A 182 -5.24 15.16 18.61
N ALA A 183 -5.18 15.69 17.41
CA ALA A 183 -4.49 15.08 16.28
C ALA A 183 -2.98 14.98 16.52
N GLU A 184 -2.36 16.04 17.07
CA GLU A 184 -0.94 16.02 17.43
C GLU A 184 -0.66 15.03 18.56
N ALA A 185 -1.47 15.02 19.62
CA ALA A 185 -1.34 14.06 20.71
C ALA A 185 -1.48 12.61 20.24
N TRP A 186 -2.42 12.34 19.32
CA TRP A 186 -2.66 11.04 18.73
C TRP A 186 -1.48 10.59 17.85
N THR A 187 -0.99 11.50 17.02
CA THR A 187 0.17 11.24 16.16
C THR A 187 1.43 11.02 16.99
N HIS A 188 1.65 11.83 18.03
CA HIS A 188 2.75 11.64 18.96
C HIS A 188 2.74 10.25 19.61
N ASP A 189 1.59 9.84 20.20
CA ASP A 189 1.47 8.50 20.83
C ASP A 189 1.74 7.38 19.82
N TRP A 190 1.27 7.52 18.58
CA TRP A 190 1.56 6.58 17.50
C TRP A 190 3.04 6.48 17.20
N LEU A 191 3.72 7.60 16.95
CA LEU A 191 5.13 7.62 16.57
C LEU A 191 6.05 7.11 17.68
N VAL A 192 5.77 7.45 18.95
CA VAL A 192 6.52 6.93 20.10
C VAL A 192 6.40 5.40 20.17
N ARG A 193 5.19 4.86 20.03
CA ARG A 193 4.97 3.40 19.99
C ARG A 193 5.65 2.75 18.80
N TRP A 194 5.65 3.44 17.65
CA TRP A 194 6.27 2.95 16.42
C TRP A 194 7.80 2.81 16.55
N GLN A 195 8.47 3.77 17.18
CA GLN A 195 9.90 3.68 17.43
C GLN A 195 10.29 2.48 18.32
N LEU A 196 9.39 2.05 19.19
CA LEU A 196 9.60 0.87 20.05
C LEU A 196 9.33 -0.45 19.32
N LEU A 197 8.54 -0.42 18.25
CA LEU A 197 8.13 -1.60 17.51
C LEU A 197 9.30 -2.36 16.88
N SER A 198 10.32 -1.64 16.38
CA SER A 198 11.50 -2.25 15.75
C SER A 198 12.23 -3.25 16.65
N ARG A 199 12.08 -3.12 17.97
CA ARG A 199 12.63 -4.04 18.96
C ARG A 199 11.82 -5.33 19.10
N ASP A 200 10.53 -5.28 18.78
CA ASP A 200 9.58 -6.37 19.00
C ASP A 200 9.38 -7.22 17.73
N CYS A 201 9.43 -6.59 16.54
CA CYS A 201 9.15 -7.22 15.24
C CYS A 201 10.41 -7.48 14.39
N GLY A 202 11.57 -7.08 14.85
CA GLY A 202 12.85 -7.09 14.09
C GLY A 202 13.75 -8.28 14.41
N ARG A 203 13.19 -9.49 14.56
CA ARG A 203 14.00 -10.72 14.71
C ARG A 203 13.92 -11.58 13.47
#